data_61423dd1944810478a2291b443938239
#
_entry.id   61423dd1944810478a2291b443938239
#
_cell.length_a   1.000
_cell.length_b   1.000
_cell.length_c   1.000
_cell.angle_alpha   90.00
_cell.angle_beta   90.00
_cell.angle_gamma   90.00
#
_symmetry.space_group_name_H-M   'P 1'
#
loop_
_entity.id
_entity.type
_entity.pdbx_description
1 polymer ?
#
loop_
_entity_poly.entity_id
_entity_poly.type
_entity_poly.pdbx_seq_one_letter_code
_entity_poly.pdbx_strand_id
1 'polypeptide(L)'
;MTETPAKQRLHVLQAIEDGWNAFARAPWPLVLFTLLAGSVWILFQIIVRGAHALANDSVPIAYFLVVAIGSTVISLWGITGLIRGAWKSLNGAKPSFSDLVRWDGNAAGRLFINQIVLAIIVSIIVLALRWLTNEFFAASTFAGLIPLIAGVVIFIYLSVNQKLLPAIALLQTGNPVENIQKGQKIIDATWWWMLLLLIVNTIILTFGIILNGVGLLVASPVVICISLAAYRQLFGTDDQTGFLNS
;
A
#
# COMPACT_ATOMS: atom_id res chain seq x y z
N MET A 1 -27.32 -5.60 25.63
CA MET A 1 -26.84 -6.84 25.03
C MET A 1 -25.85 -6.42 23.94
N THR A 2 -24.57 -6.46 24.24
CA THR A 2 -23.50 -6.15 23.27
C THR A 2 -23.31 -7.42 22.44
N GLU A 3 -23.85 -7.41 21.22
CA GLU A 3 -23.54 -8.45 20.25
C GLU A 3 -22.04 -8.52 20.06
N THR A 4 -21.46 -9.63 20.42
CA THR A 4 -20.06 -9.95 20.10
C THR A 4 -19.96 -9.94 18.58
N PRO A 5 -19.12 -9.09 17.95
CA PRO A 5 -19.03 -9.05 16.50
C PRO A 5 -18.65 -10.45 16.02
N ALA A 6 -19.51 -11.02 15.16
CA ALA A 6 -19.26 -12.30 14.53
C ALA A 6 -17.84 -12.28 13.96
N LYS A 7 -17.03 -13.29 14.31
CA LYS A 7 -15.63 -13.42 13.90
C LYS A 7 -15.60 -13.42 12.36
N GLN A 8 -15.42 -12.24 11.77
CA GLN A 8 -15.38 -12.07 10.32
C GLN A 8 -14.17 -12.86 9.79
N ARG A 9 -14.46 -13.90 9.01
CA ARG A 9 -13.41 -14.72 8.39
C ARG A 9 -13.12 -14.17 7.01
N LEU A 10 -11.85 -13.98 6.70
CA LEU A 10 -11.43 -13.62 5.35
C LEU A 10 -11.57 -14.84 4.42
N HIS A 11 -12.37 -14.69 3.38
CA HIS A 11 -12.53 -15.65 2.30
C HIS A 11 -11.66 -15.20 1.11
N VAL A 12 -10.42 -15.70 1.03
CA VAL A 12 -9.42 -15.24 0.04
C VAL A 12 -9.91 -15.43 -1.41
N LEU A 13 -10.48 -16.59 -1.72
CA LEU A 13 -11.01 -16.85 -3.08
C LEU A 13 -12.10 -15.87 -3.47
N GLN A 14 -13.02 -15.58 -2.55
CA GLN A 14 -14.08 -14.60 -2.79
C GLN A 14 -13.49 -13.18 -2.93
N ALA A 15 -12.46 -12.81 -2.15
CA ALA A 15 -11.80 -11.51 -2.30
C ALA A 15 -11.12 -11.37 -3.67
N ILE A 16 -10.52 -12.46 -4.18
CA ILE A 16 -9.91 -12.50 -5.52
C ILE A 16 -11.00 -12.37 -6.60
N GLU A 17 -12.08 -13.12 -6.49
CA GLU A 17 -13.19 -13.08 -7.44
C GLU A 17 -13.86 -11.70 -7.47
N ASP A 18 -14.22 -11.15 -6.30
CA ASP A 18 -14.82 -9.83 -6.17
C ASP A 18 -13.89 -8.73 -6.71
N GLY A 19 -12.60 -8.83 -6.39
CA GLY A 19 -11.58 -7.89 -6.87
C GLY A 19 -11.38 -7.96 -8.38
N TRP A 20 -11.34 -9.16 -8.95
CA TRP A 20 -11.28 -9.37 -10.40
C TRP A 20 -12.53 -8.83 -11.11
N ASN A 21 -13.71 -9.14 -10.57
CA ASN A 21 -14.98 -8.66 -11.12
C ASN A 21 -15.08 -7.13 -11.04
N ALA A 22 -14.57 -6.51 -9.97
CA ALA A 22 -14.49 -5.07 -9.86
C ALA A 22 -13.57 -4.46 -10.92
N PHE A 23 -12.39 -5.02 -11.12
CA PHE A 23 -11.48 -4.60 -12.19
C PHE A 23 -12.13 -4.77 -13.57
N ALA A 24 -12.74 -5.93 -13.85
CA ALA A 24 -13.36 -6.26 -15.13
C ALA A 24 -14.56 -5.35 -15.49
N ARG A 25 -15.20 -4.70 -14.52
CA ARG A 25 -16.28 -3.71 -14.78
C ARG A 25 -15.78 -2.42 -15.40
N ALA A 26 -14.56 -1.99 -15.07
CA ALA A 26 -13.99 -0.75 -15.56
C ALA A 26 -12.47 -0.85 -15.76
N PRO A 27 -11.99 -1.76 -16.64
CA PRO A 27 -10.56 -1.97 -16.80
C PRO A 27 -9.87 -0.74 -17.38
N TRP A 28 -10.47 -0.10 -18.38
CA TRP A 28 -9.86 1.03 -19.09
C TRP A 28 -9.59 2.24 -18.21
N PRO A 29 -10.55 2.79 -17.42
CA PRO A 29 -10.26 3.90 -16.52
C PRO A 29 -9.14 3.58 -15.53
N LEU A 30 -9.13 2.37 -14.95
CA LEU A 30 -8.12 1.95 -13.98
C LEU A 30 -6.73 1.79 -14.63
N VAL A 31 -6.64 1.15 -15.80
CA VAL A 31 -5.38 0.95 -16.53
C VAL A 31 -4.84 2.29 -17.03
N LEU A 32 -5.68 3.13 -17.65
CA LEU A 32 -5.26 4.43 -18.15
C LEU A 32 -4.79 5.36 -17.02
N PHE A 33 -5.45 5.32 -15.86
CA PHE A 33 -5.00 6.08 -14.71
C PHE A 33 -3.66 5.56 -14.16
N THR A 34 -3.48 4.24 -14.09
CA THR A 34 -2.19 3.64 -13.69
C THR A 34 -1.08 4.03 -14.67
N LEU A 35 -1.37 4.03 -15.97
CA LEU A 35 -0.44 4.48 -16.99
C LEU A 35 -0.09 5.97 -16.80
N LEU A 36 -1.09 6.82 -16.58
CA LEU A 36 -0.88 8.24 -16.33
C LEU A 36 -0.02 8.47 -15.09
N ALA A 37 -0.38 7.87 -13.95
CA ALA A 37 0.36 8.03 -12.69
C ALA A 37 1.81 7.51 -12.82
N GLY A 38 2.00 6.36 -13.48
CA GLY A 38 3.31 5.81 -13.78
C GLY A 38 4.14 6.70 -14.70
N SER A 39 3.53 7.24 -15.75
CA SER A 39 4.19 8.16 -16.68
C SER A 39 4.60 9.46 -16.00
N VAL A 40 3.73 10.04 -15.18
CA VAL A 40 4.04 11.25 -14.38
C VAL A 40 5.21 10.97 -13.44
N TRP A 41 5.23 9.82 -12.77
CA TRP A 41 6.33 9.43 -11.89
C TRP A 41 7.65 9.25 -12.63
N ILE A 42 7.64 8.57 -13.78
CA ILE A 42 8.84 8.37 -14.63
C ILE A 42 9.37 9.70 -15.15
N LEU A 43 8.49 10.55 -15.70
CA LEU A 43 8.87 11.87 -16.21
C LEU A 43 9.46 12.74 -15.09
N PHE A 44 8.85 12.73 -13.92
CA PHE A 44 9.38 13.43 -12.75
C PHE A 44 10.81 12.96 -12.42
N GLN A 45 11.05 11.65 -12.38
CA GLN A 45 12.37 11.09 -12.09
C GLN A 45 13.41 11.46 -13.16
N ILE A 46 13.03 11.45 -14.43
CA ILE A 46 13.93 11.86 -15.53
C ILE A 46 14.31 13.33 -15.41
N ILE A 47 13.33 14.21 -15.16
CA ILE A 47 13.55 15.65 -15.03
C ILE A 47 14.47 15.96 -13.85
N VAL A 48 14.20 15.38 -12.67
CA VAL A 48 14.98 15.68 -11.48
C VAL A 48 16.41 15.12 -11.57
N ARG A 49 16.59 13.92 -12.14
CA ARG A 49 17.92 13.34 -12.38
C ARG A 49 18.70 14.16 -13.41
N GLY A 50 18.05 14.59 -14.49
CA GLY A 50 18.67 15.46 -15.49
C GLY A 50 19.11 16.80 -14.91
N ALA A 51 18.26 17.43 -14.11
CA ALA A 51 18.60 18.68 -13.43
C ALA A 51 19.77 18.51 -12.45
N HIS A 52 19.82 17.41 -11.71
CA HIS A 52 20.93 17.10 -10.79
C HIS A 52 22.24 16.89 -11.54
N ALA A 53 22.22 16.15 -12.65
CA ALA A 53 23.41 15.96 -13.49
C ALA A 53 23.95 17.27 -14.06
N LEU A 54 23.08 18.20 -14.45
CA LEU A 54 23.47 19.54 -14.93
C LEU A 54 24.04 20.43 -13.81
N ALA A 55 23.63 20.22 -12.57
CA ALA A 55 24.14 20.97 -11.40
C ALA A 55 25.49 20.45 -10.89
N ASN A 56 26.14 19.50 -11.57
CA ASN A 56 27.43 18.91 -11.20
C ASN A 56 27.48 18.45 -9.74
N ASP A 57 26.44 17.81 -9.25
CA ASP A 57 26.29 17.28 -7.89
C ASP A 57 26.47 18.32 -6.76
N SER A 58 26.39 19.62 -7.07
CA SER A 58 26.63 20.70 -6.11
C SER A 58 25.56 20.89 -5.03
N VAL A 59 24.38 20.23 -5.15
CA VAL A 59 23.22 20.40 -4.25
C VAL A 59 22.56 19.07 -3.86
N PRO A 60 23.30 18.14 -3.23
CA PRO A 60 22.78 16.78 -2.97
C PRO A 60 21.53 16.78 -2.05
N ILE A 61 21.48 17.63 -1.02
CA ILE A 61 20.36 17.68 -0.07
C ILE A 61 19.09 18.16 -0.76
N ALA A 62 19.15 19.23 -1.56
CA ALA A 62 18.02 19.74 -2.31
C ALA A 62 17.47 18.68 -3.29
N TYR A 63 18.35 17.96 -3.98
CA TYR A 63 17.98 16.85 -4.84
C TYR A 63 17.18 15.79 -4.10
N PHE A 64 17.68 15.28 -2.96
CA PHE A 64 16.99 14.26 -2.17
C PHE A 64 15.64 14.75 -1.65
N LEU A 65 15.53 16.00 -1.21
CA LEU A 65 14.28 16.58 -0.75
C LEU A 65 13.24 16.67 -1.88
N VAL A 66 13.66 17.16 -3.06
CA VAL A 66 12.75 17.25 -4.22
C VAL A 66 12.27 15.87 -4.67
N VAL A 67 13.20 14.89 -4.76
CA VAL A 67 12.84 13.51 -5.10
C VAL A 67 11.89 12.92 -4.07
N ALA A 68 12.16 13.07 -2.78
CA ALA A 68 11.34 12.52 -1.71
C ALA A 68 9.93 13.13 -1.72
N ILE A 69 9.82 14.45 -1.74
CA ILE A 69 8.52 15.15 -1.72
C ILE A 69 7.73 14.85 -2.99
N GLY A 70 8.33 15.02 -4.17
CA GLY A 70 7.62 14.83 -5.43
C GLY A 70 7.18 13.38 -5.65
N SER A 71 8.05 12.40 -5.36
CA SER A 71 7.69 10.98 -5.45
C SER A 71 6.56 10.62 -4.47
N THR A 72 6.57 11.19 -3.26
CA THR A 72 5.53 10.99 -2.28
C THR A 72 4.18 11.53 -2.75
N VAL A 73 4.14 12.77 -3.24
CA VAL A 73 2.91 13.40 -3.74
C VAL A 73 2.30 12.60 -4.89
N ILE A 74 3.13 12.21 -5.87
CA ILE A 74 2.66 11.42 -7.03
C ILE A 74 2.14 10.06 -6.57
N SER A 75 2.82 9.39 -5.63
CA SER A 75 2.41 8.09 -5.09
C SER A 75 1.09 8.19 -4.30
N LEU A 76 0.93 9.22 -3.47
CA LEU A 76 -0.31 9.47 -2.74
C LEU A 76 -1.48 9.70 -3.70
N TRP A 77 -1.28 10.51 -4.74
CA TRP A 77 -2.29 10.74 -5.77
C TRP A 77 -2.67 9.44 -6.49
N GLY A 78 -1.67 8.64 -6.91
CA GLY A 78 -1.90 7.37 -7.56
C GLY A 78 -2.69 6.37 -6.69
N ILE A 79 -2.31 6.23 -5.42
CA ILE A 79 -2.96 5.31 -4.49
C ILE A 79 -4.39 5.75 -4.18
N THR A 80 -4.60 7.04 -3.87
CA THR A 80 -5.94 7.57 -3.54
C THR A 80 -6.89 7.44 -4.72
N GLY A 81 -6.43 7.76 -5.94
CA GLY A 81 -7.23 7.62 -7.15
C GLY A 81 -7.62 6.17 -7.44
N LEU A 82 -6.66 5.23 -7.36
CA LEU A 82 -6.93 3.81 -7.58
C LEU A 82 -7.88 3.23 -6.52
N ILE A 83 -7.73 3.60 -5.25
CA ILE A 83 -8.62 3.16 -4.18
C ILE A 83 -10.04 3.67 -4.42
N ARG A 84 -10.22 4.95 -4.80
CA ARG A 84 -11.53 5.52 -5.14
C ARG A 84 -12.18 4.79 -6.32
N GLY A 85 -11.44 4.58 -7.41
CA GLY A 85 -11.93 3.87 -8.59
C GLY A 85 -12.30 2.41 -8.30
N ALA A 86 -11.43 1.69 -7.60
CA ALA A 86 -11.66 0.30 -7.23
C ALA A 86 -12.87 0.16 -6.27
N TRP A 87 -13.03 1.08 -5.33
CA TRP A 87 -14.19 1.08 -4.43
C TRP A 87 -15.52 1.31 -5.17
N LYS A 88 -15.55 2.29 -6.09
CA LYS A 88 -16.73 2.49 -6.95
C LYS A 88 -17.09 1.24 -7.75
N SER A 89 -16.07 0.58 -8.32
CA SER A 89 -16.26 -0.68 -9.05
C SER A 89 -16.78 -1.81 -8.16
N LEU A 90 -16.28 -1.95 -6.93
CA LEU A 90 -16.78 -2.93 -5.96
C LEU A 90 -18.25 -2.69 -5.56
N ASN A 91 -18.69 -1.44 -5.59
CA ASN A 91 -20.09 -1.05 -5.37
C ASN A 91 -20.99 -1.21 -6.62
N GLY A 92 -20.47 -1.79 -7.70
CA GLY A 92 -21.25 -2.02 -8.93
C GLY A 92 -21.28 -0.81 -9.88
N ALA A 93 -20.77 0.33 -9.49
CA ALA A 93 -20.68 1.52 -10.34
C ALA A 93 -19.47 1.45 -11.28
N LYS A 94 -19.56 2.10 -12.45
CA LYS A 94 -18.42 2.27 -13.35
C LYS A 94 -17.72 3.58 -13.00
N PRO A 95 -16.49 3.57 -12.44
CA PRO A 95 -15.75 4.79 -12.20
C PRO A 95 -15.41 5.45 -13.54
N SER A 96 -15.52 6.77 -13.58
CA SER A 96 -15.01 7.58 -14.69
C SER A 96 -13.53 7.87 -14.49
N PHE A 97 -12.81 8.19 -15.56
CA PHE A 97 -11.41 8.61 -15.46
C PHE A 97 -11.24 9.86 -14.58
N SER A 98 -12.18 10.81 -14.64
CA SER A 98 -12.18 12.02 -13.81
C SER A 98 -12.28 11.72 -12.30
N ASP A 99 -12.95 10.65 -11.91
CA ASP A 99 -13.03 10.22 -10.50
C ASP A 99 -11.66 9.81 -9.94
N LEU A 100 -10.82 9.20 -10.79
CA LEU A 100 -9.50 8.73 -10.38
C LEU A 100 -8.47 9.86 -10.34
N VAL A 101 -8.54 10.79 -11.30
CA VAL A 101 -7.58 11.91 -11.42
C VAL A 101 -7.80 12.96 -10.33
N ARG A 102 -9.00 13.04 -9.77
CA ARG A 102 -9.37 14.05 -8.77
C ARG A 102 -8.46 13.99 -7.54
N TRP A 103 -7.80 15.12 -7.25
CA TRP A 103 -6.98 15.29 -6.06
C TRP A 103 -7.84 15.55 -4.83
N ASP A 104 -7.56 14.86 -3.75
CA ASP A 104 -8.13 15.09 -2.42
C ASP A 104 -6.98 15.26 -1.42
N GLY A 105 -6.72 16.52 -1.04
CA GLY A 105 -5.63 16.88 -0.13
C GLY A 105 -5.83 16.32 1.29
N ASN A 106 -7.08 16.21 1.77
CA ASN A 106 -7.37 15.68 3.09
C ASN A 106 -7.12 14.17 3.14
N ALA A 107 -7.57 13.45 2.12
CA ALA A 107 -7.33 12.02 1.98
C ALA A 107 -5.82 11.72 1.83
N ALA A 108 -5.13 12.46 0.96
CA ALA A 108 -3.68 12.35 0.79
C ALA A 108 -2.92 12.64 2.10
N GLY A 109 -3.34 13.66 2.86
CA GLY A 109 -2.77 13.98 4.17
C GLY A 109 -2.95 12.86 5.20
N ARG A 110 -4.16 12.28 5.30
CA ARG A 110 -4.41 11.13 6.18
C ARG A 110 -3.54 9.93 5.81
N LEU A 111 -3.49 9.59 4.52
CA LEU A 111 -2.65 8.50 4.03
C LEU A 111 -1.17 8.75 4.32
N PHE A 112 -0.69 9.96 4.05
CA PHE A 112 0.69 10.37 4.30
C PHE A 112 1.09 10.23 5.78
N ILE A 113 0.28 10.77 6.69
CA ILE A 113 0.57 10.72 8.14
C ILE A 113 0.58 9.25 8.64
N ASN A 114 -0.37 8.42 8.21
CA ASN A 114 -0.40 7.01 8.56
C ASN A 114 0.85 6.26 8.05
N GLN A 115 1.29 6.55 6.82
CA GLN A 115 2.49 5.93 6.25
C GLN A 115 3.78 6.42 6.93
N ILE A 116 3.88 7.70 7.29
CA ILE A 116 5.05 8.21 8.03
C ILE A 116 5.15 7.56 9.41
N VAL A 117 4.05 7.48 10.16
CA VAL A 117 4.07 6.84 11.48
C VAL A 117 4.49 5.37 11.37
N LEU A 118 3.95 4.65 10.40
CA LEU A 118 4.38 3.28 10.13
C LEU A 118 5.87 3.21 9.75
N ALA A 119 6.33 4.10 8.88
CA ALA A 119 7.73 4.14 8.45
C ALA A 119 8.68 4.43 9.63
N ILE A 120 8.31 5.30 10.56
CA ILE A 120 9.09 5.57 11.78
C ILE A 120 9.16 4.30 12.63
N ILE A 121 8.04 3.62 12.88
CA ILE A 121 8.00 2.37 13.65
C ILE A 121 8.91 1.31 13.01
N VAL A 122 8.75 1.09 11.70
CA VAL A 122 9.58 0.13 10.94
C VAL A 122 11.06 0.52 10.98
N SER A 123 11.38 1.80 10.85
CA SER A 123 12.78 2.28 10.91
C SER A 123 13.43 2.00 12.27
N ILE A 124 12.70 2.22 13.36
CA ILE A 124 13.20 1.90 14.70
C ILE A 124 13.49 0.40 14.83
N ILE A 125 12.59 -0.45 14.35
CA ILE A 125 12.75 -1.91 14.36
C ILE A 125 13.97 -2.33 13.53
N VAL A 126 14.12 -1.76 12.31
CA VAL A 126 15.24 -2.07 11.41
C VAL A 126 16.58 -1.64 12.04
N LEU A 127 16.64 -0.45 12.66
CA LEU A 127 17.85 0.02 13.33
C LEU A 127 18.22 -0.88 14.53
N ALA A 128 17.25 -1.26 15.34
CA ALA A 128 17.46 -2.18 16.46
C ALA A 128 17.94 -3.56 15.98
N LEU A 129 17.33 -4.12 14.94
CA LEU A 129 17.74 -5.39 14.34
C LEU A 129 19.14 -5.31 13.74
N ARG A 130 19.47 -4.21 13.06
CA ARG A 130 20.80 -3.98 12.50
C ARG A 130 21.88 -3.91 13.59
N TRP A 131 21.60 -3.20 14.67
CA TRP A 131 22.51 -3.14 15.81
C TRP A 131 22.70 -4.54 16.44
N LEU A 132 21.63 -5.27 16.73
CA LEU A 132 21.70 -6.64 17.24
C LEU A 132 22.49 -7.55 16.30
N THR A 133 22.22 -7.47 15.00
CA THR A 133 22.91 -8.28 13.99
C THR A 133 24.44 -8.05 14.04
N ASN A 134 24.87 -6.81 14.12
CA ASN A 134 26.30 -6.47 14.20
C ASN A 134 26.95 -7.03 15.48
N GLU A 135 26.30 -6.91 16.64
CA GLU A 135 26.82 -7.44 17.92
C GLU A 135 26.91 -8.98 17.88
N PHE A 136 25.88 -9.64 17.36
CA PHE A 136 25.85 -11.11 17.28
C PHE A 136 26.85 -11.64 16.26
N PHE A 137 27.06 -10.98 15.11
CA PHE A 137 28.10 -11.36 14.14
C PHE A 137 29.51 -11.15 14.70
N ALA A 138 29.71 -10.14 15.55
CA ALA A 138 30.99 -9.97 16.24
C ALA A 138 31.32 -11.15 17.19
N ALA A 139 30.30 -11.78 17.76
CA ALA A 139 30.46 -12.96 18.62
C ALA A 139 30.70 -14.24 17.81
N SER A 140 29.89 -14.51 16.79
CA SER A 140 30.08 -15.60 15.83
C SER A 140 29.17 -15.45 14.60
N THR A 141 29.60 -16.01 13.45
CA THR A 141 28.82 -16.02 12.21
C THR A 141 27.45 -16.68 12.40
N PHE A 142 27.37 -17.79 13.14
CA PHE A 142 26.12 -18.48 13.39
C PHE A 142 25.19 -17.66 14.31
N ALA A 143 25.74 -17.00 15.33
CA ALA A 143 24.94 -16.15 16.20
C ALA A 143 24.29 -14.99 15.43
N GLY A 144 24.98 -14.38 14.46
CA GLY A 144 24.47 -13.31 13.62
C GLY A 144 23.27 -13.72 12.73
N LEU A 145 23.09 -14.99 12.44
CA LEU A 145 21.92 -15.46 11.68
C LEU A 145 20.61 -15.35 12.48
N ILE A 146 20.65 -15.40 13.81
CA ILE A 146 19.46 -15.35 14.67
C ILE A 146 18.70 -14.02 14.48
N PRO A 147 19.30 -12.83 14.68
CA PRO A 147 18.60 -11.56 14.47
C PRO A 147 18.23 -11.33 13.01
N LEU A 148 18.99 -11.86 12.05
CA LEU A 148 18.65 -11.79 10.63
C LEU A 148 17.34 -12.54 10.34
N ILE A 149 17.20 -13.79 10.80
CA ILE A 149 15.98 -14.61 10.64
C ILE A 149 14.81 -13.93 11.38
N ALA A 150 15.04 -13.46 12.60
CA ALA A 150 14.03 -12.71 13.35
C ALA A 150 13.55 -11.48 12.58
N GLY A 151 14.47 -10.75 11.93
CA GLY A 151 14.15 -9.62 11.08
C GLY A 151 13.26 -9.97 9.90
N VAL A 152 13.54 -11.07 9.23
CA VAL A 152 12.69 -11.57 8.13
C VAL A 152 11.28 -11.91 8.63
N VAL A 153 11.16 -12.61 9.76
CA VAL A 153 9.87 -12.98 10.35
C VAL A 153 9.08 -11.73 10.74
N ILE A 154 9.71 -10.76 11.40
CA ILE A 154 9.09 -9.49 11.79
C ILE A 154 8.64 -8.71 10.53
N PHE A 155 9.47 -8.67 9.48
CA PHE A 155 9.13 -7.98 8.25
C PHE A 155 7.92 -8.61 7.55
N ILE A 156 7.84 -9.95 7.48
CA ILE A 156 6.67 -10.66 6.93
C ILE A 156 5.44 -10.36 7.77
N TYR A 157 5.55 -10.44 9.12
CA TYR A 157 4.45 -10.15 10.04
C TYR A 157 3.90 -8.74 9.84
N LEU A 158 4.77 -7.73 9.79
CA LEU A 158 4.37 -6.34 9.56
C LEU A 158 3.76 -6.14 8.16
N SER A 159 4.33 -6.77 7.13
CA SER A 159 3.81 -6.67 5.75
C SER A 159 2.40 -7.22 5.62
N VAL A 160 2.09 -8.30 6.34
CA VAL A 160 0.74 -8.87 6.39
C VAL A 160 -0.21 -7.96 7.15
N ASN A 161 0.17 -7.51 8.34
CA ASN A 161 -0.70 -6.75 9.23
C ASN A 161 -0.99 -5.33 8.73
N GLN A 162 -0.05 -4.73 7.99
CA GLN A 162 -0.20 -3.37 7.47
C GLN A 162 -0.65 -3.33 6.00
N LYS A 163 -0.97 -4.49 5.40
CA LYS A 163 -1.40 -4.59 4.00
C LYS A 163 -2.60 -3.71 3.67
N LEU A 164 -3.56 -3.60 4.59
CA LEU A 164 -4.79 -2.84 4.42
C LEU A 164 -4.71 -1.41 4.99
N LEU A 165 -3.55 -0.99 5.53
CA LEU A 165 -3.39 0.34 6.12
C LEU A 165 -3.79 1.50 5.17
N PRO A 166 -3.47 1.47 3.86
CA PRO A 166 -3.93 2.54 2.96
C PRO A 166 -5.46 2.67 2.90
N ALA A 167 -6.18 1.55 2.88
CA ALA A 167 -7.64 1.56 2.90
C ALA A 167 -8.19 2.03 4.25
N ILE A 168 -7.59 1.57 5.37
CA ILE A 168 -7.96 2.01 6.72
C ILE A 168 -7.76 3.52 6.87
N ALA A 169 -6.62 4.05 6.43
CA ALA A 169 -6.30 5.48 6.52
C ALA A 169 -7.26 6.37 5.71
N LEU A 170 -7.80 5.86 4.60
CA LEU A 170 -8.71 6.61 3.74
C LEU A 170 -10.17 6.50 4.16
N LEU A 171 -10.61 5.35 4.67
CA LEU A 171 -12.01 5.03 4.88
C LEU A 171 -12.43 5.02 6.37
N GLN A 172 -11.47 4.92 7.30
CA GLN A 172 -11.75 4.90 8.74
C GLN A 172 -11.30 6.19 9.40
N THR A 173 -12.05 6.61 10.41
CA THR A 173 -11.63 7.70 11.31
C THR A 173 -10.73 7.13 12.42
N GLY A 174 -9.73 7.89 12.83
CA GLY A 174 -8.82 7.51 13.92
C GLY A 174 -7.44 8.15 13.77
N ASN A 175 -6.68 8.12 14.85
CA ASN A 175 -5.29 8.53 14.84
C ASN A 175 -4.43 7.48 14.09
N PRO A 176 -3.27 7.85 13.51
CA PRO A 176 -2.41 6.91 12.80
C PRO A 176 -2.03 5.66 13.60
N VAL A 177 -1.73 5.83 14.89
CA VAL A 177 -1.40 4.71 15.78
C VAL A 177 -2.61 3.79 16.00
N GLU A 178 -3.79 4.37 16.19
CA GLU A 178 -5.05 3.62 16.31
C GLU A 178 -5.37 2.84 15.03
N ASN A 179 -5.15 3.44 13.85
CA ASN A 179 -5.35 2.78 12.56
C ASN A 179 -4.42 1.58 12.38
N ILE A 180 -3.14 1.72 12.77
CA ILE A 180 -2.14 0.63 12.75
C ILE A 180 -2.57 -0.48 13.71
N GLN A 181 -2.96 -0.16 14.95
CA GLN A 181 -3.40 -1.12 15.96
C GLN A 181 -4.72 -1.80 15.55
N LYS A 182 -5.66 -1.04 14.98
CA LYS A 182 -6.94 -1.56 14.48
C LYS A 182 -6.71 -2.57 13.34
N GLY A 183 -5.82 -2.22 12.41
CA GLY A 183 -5.39 -3.14 11.36
C GLY A 183 -4.81 -4.42 11.94
N GLN A 184 -3.84 -4.30 12.85
CA GLN A 184 -3.20 -5.43 13.51
C GLN A 184 -4.21 -6.33 14.22
N LYS A 185 -5.06 -5.76 15.09
CA LYS A 185 -6.03 -6.52 15.90
C LYS A 185 -7.01 -7.34 15.05
N ILE A 186 -7.47 -6.80 13.92
CA ILE A 186 -8.42 -7.48 13.04
C ILE A 186 -7.71 -8.53 12.19
N ILE A 187 -6.53 -8.20 11.66
CA ILE A 187 -5.77 -9.09 10.78
C ILE A 187 -5.16 -10.25 11.54
N ASP A 188 -4.68 -10.06 12.79
CA ASP A 188 -4.13 -11.14 13.62
C ASP A 188 -5.10 -12.32 13.77
N ALA A 189 -6.41 -12.06 13.84
CA ALA A 189 -7.42 -13.10 13.92
C ALA A 189 -7.53 -13.97 12.64
N THR A 190 -7.04 -13.46 11.50
CA THR A 190 -7.11 -14.09 10.17
C THR A 190 -5.75 -14.08 9.47
N TRP A 191 -4.67 -14.02 10.23
CA TRP A 191 -3.32 -13.76 9.75
C TRP A 191 -2.87 -14.68 8.61
N TRP A 192 -3.12 -15.99 8.71
CA TRP A 192 -2.76 -16.96 7.68
C TRP A 192 -3.48 -16.72 6.34
N TRP A 193 -4.74 -16.31 6.39
CA TRP A 193 -5.50 -15.98 5.19
C TRP A 193 -5.01 -14.66 4.57
N MET A 194 -4.63 -13.69 5.39
CA MET A 194 -4.00 -12.45 4.92
C MET A 194 -2.60 -12.69 4.34
N LEU A 195 -1.82 -13.61 4.91
CA LEU A 195 -0.54 -14.04 4.34
C LEU A 195 -0.76 -14.68 2.97
N LEU A 196 -1.74 -15.58 2.83
CA LEU A 196 -2.08 -16.17 1.54
C LEU A 196 -2.48 -15.10 0.52
N LEU A 197 -3.31 -14.13 0.91
CA LEU A 197 -3.68 -13.00 0.05
C LEU A 197 -2.46 -12.16 -0.35
N LEU A 198 -1.53 -11.93 0.57
CA LEU A 198 -0.27 -11.22 0.28
C LEU A 198 0.56 -11.99 -0.75
N ILE A 199 0.68 -13.32 -0.60
CA ILE A 199 1.40 -14.18 -1.55
C ILE A 199 0.77 -14.09 -2.94
N VAL A 200 -0.55 -14.24 -3.05
CA VAL A 200 -1.28 -14.13 -4.33
C VAL A 200 -1.04 -12.76 -4.98
N ASN A 201 -1.19 -11.69 -4.22
CA ASN A 201 -0.94 -10.33 -4.71
C ASN A 201 0.51 -10.15 -5.20
N THR A 202 1.48 -10.72 -4.47
CA THR A 202 2.89 -10.68 -4.85
C THR A 202 3.14 -11.45 -6.14
N ILE A 203 2.53 -12.61 -6.31
CA ILE A 203 2.61 -13.40 -7.55
C ILE A 203 2.06 -12.58 -8.73
N ILE A 204 0.88 -11.97 -8.59
CA ILE A 204 0.27 -11.13 -9.64
C ILE A 204 1.20 -9.99 -10.04
N LEU A 205 1.79 -9.28 -9.05
CA LEU A 205 2.72 -8.19 -9.32
C LEU A 205 4.02 -8.67 -9.96
N THR A 206 4.54 -9.83 -9.53
CA THR A 206 5.75 -10.43 -10.09
C THR A 206 5.55 -10.78 -11.57
N PHE A 207 4.41 -11.36 -11.95
CA PHE A 207 4.07 -11.55 -13.35
C PHE A 207 3.99 -10.24 -14.13
N GLY A 208 3.46 -9.18 -13.50
CA GLY A 208 3.44 -7.84 -14.08
C GLY A 208 4.84 -7.29 -14.37
N ILE A 209 5.82 -7.56 -13.50
CA ILE A 209 7.22 -7.17 -13.69
C ILE A 209 7.89 -7.98 -14.79
N ILE A 210 7.68 -9.31 -14.82
CA ILE A 210 8.25 -10.21 -15.83
C ILE A 210 7.84 -9.80 -17.26
N LEU A 211 6.65 -9.25 -17.44
CA LEU A 211 6.18 -8.68 -18.69
C LEU A 211 6.77 -7.27 -18.98
N ASN A 212 8.05 -7.06 -18.69
CA ASN A 212 8.79 -5.81 -18.89
C ASN A 212 8.14 -4.59 -18.21
N GLY A 213 7.43 -4.79 -17.10
CA GLY A 213 6.74 -3.74 -16.35
C GLY A 213 5.41 -3.29 -16.97
N VAL A 214 5.14 -3.56 -18.24
CA VAL A 214 3.85 -3.23 -18.87
C VAL A 214 2.70 -3.95 -18.17
N GLY A 215 2.95 -5.18 -17.74
CA GLY A 215 1.98 -5.95 -16.97
C GLY A 215 1.58 -5.29 -15.64
N LEU A 216 2.40 -4.40 -15.07
CA LEU A 216 2.05 -3.66 -13.86
C LEU A 216 0.89 -2.69 -14.07
N LEU A 217 0.64 -2.23 -15.31
CA LEU A 217 -0.51 -1.38 -15.64
C LEU A 217 -1.84 -2.08 -15.35
N VAL A 218 -1.86 -3.42 -15.47
CA VAL A 218 -3.02 -4.25 -15.16
C VAL A 218 -2.90 -4.84 -13.74
N ALA A 219 -1.73 -5.36 -13.37
CA ALA A 219 -1.52 -6.03 -12.10
C ALA A 219 -1.75 -5.10 -10.89
N SER A 220 -1.32 -3.82 -10.98
CA SER A 220 -1.48 -2.88 -9.87
C SER A 220 -2.96 -2.59 -9.54
N PRO A 221 -3.82 -2.17 -10.49
CA PRO A 221 -5.24 -1.97 -10.17
C PRO A 221 -5.96 -3.26 -9.77
N VAL A 222 -5.61 -4.42 -10.34
CA VAL A 222 -6.17 -5.71 -9.92
C VAL A 222 -5.85 -6.00 -8.45
N VAL A 223 -4.59 -5.86 -8.05
CA VAL A 223 -4.16 -6.06 -6.65
C VAL A 223 -4.84 -5.08 -5.69
N ILE A 224 -5.08 -3.84 -6.09
CA ILE A 224 -5.81 -2.87 -5.27
C ILE A 224 -7.27 -3.28 -5.16
N CYS A 225 -7.94 -3.70 -6.23
CA CYS A 225 -9.32 -4.20 -6.19
C CYS A 225 -9.44 -5.42 -5.25
N ILE A 226 -8.53 -6.39 -5.36
CA ILE A 226 -8.50 -7.58 -4.47
C ILE A 226 -8.28 -7.17 -3.01
N SER A 227 -7.34 -6.25 -2.76
CA SER A 227 -7.06 -5.78 -1.39
C SER A 227 -8.26 -5.05 -0.78
N LEU A 228 -9.00 -4.26 -1.57
CA LEU A 228 -10.21 -3.58 -1.12
C LEU A 228 -11.41 -4.53 -0.94
N ALA A 229 -11.52 -5.58 -1.77
CA ALA A 229 -12.50 -6.64 -1.55
C ALA A 229 -12.25 -7.36 -0.20
N ALA A 230 -10.98 -7.67 0.11
CA ALA A 230 -10.59 -8.20 1.42
C ALA A 230 -10.85 -7.21 2.57
N TYR A 231 -10.56 -5.92 2.36
CA TYR A 231 -10.90 -4.88 3.33
C TYR A 231 -12.40 -4.87 3.65
N ARG A 232 -13.27 -4.93 2.64
CA ARG A 232 -14.73 -4.96 2.83
C ARG A 232 -15.21 -6.15 3.65
N GLN A 233 -14.60 -7.32 3.47
CA GLN A 233 -14.93 -8.50 4.27
C GLN A 233 -14.55 -8.34 5.75
N LEU A 234 -13.48 -7.60 6.06
CA LEU A 234 -12.96 -7.47 7.42
C LEU A 234 -13.44 -6.22 8.15
N PHE A 235 -13.63 -5.11 7.44
CA PHE A 235 -13.95 -3.79 8.01
C PHE A 235 -15.33 -3.27 7.64
N GLY A 236 -16.01 -3.94 6.70
CA GLY A 236 -17.31 -3.49 6.18
C GLY A 236 -17.20 -2.51 5.01
N THR A 237 -18.33 -1.90 4.69
CA THR A 237 -18.49 -1.03 3.52
C THR A 237 -18.60 0.45 3.86
N ASP A 238 -18.46 0.83 5.13
CA ASP A 238 -18.71 2.19 5.59
C ASP A 238 -17.50 3.10 5.30
N ASP A 239 -17.77 4.24 4.68
CA ASP A 239 -16.83 5.35 4.55
C ASP A 239 -17.09 6.35 5.68
N GLN A 240 -16.31 6.24 6.75
CA GLN A 240 -16.42 7.11 7.91
C GLN A 240 -15.79 8.50 7.68
N THR A 241 -15.01 8.67 6.62
CA THR A 241 -14.26 9.90 6.34
C THR A 241 -14.89 10.78 5.28
N GLY A 242 -15.89 10.28 4.55
CA GLY A 242 -16.48 10.96 3.39
C GLY A 242 -15.57 11.02 2.16
N PHE A 243 -14.47 10.26 2.15
CA PHE A 243 -13.51 10.22 1.04
C PHE A 243 -14.12 9.87 -0.30
N LEU A 244 -15.14 9.02 -0.31
CA LEU A 244 -15.77 8.57 -1.56
C LEU A 244 -16.72 9.61 -2.16
N ASN A 245 -17.18 10.56 -1.34
CA ASN A 245 -18.11 11.63 -1.73
C ASN A 245 -17.39 12.98 -1.94
N SER A 246 -16.10 13.06 -1.60
CA SER A 246 -15.26 14.25 -1.73
C SER A 246 -14.87 14.53 -3.18
#